data_2518086ca9815d5a4e2b071c5a963399
#
_entry.id   2518086ca9815d5a4e2b071c5a963399
#
_cell.length_a   1.000
_cell.length_b   1.000
_cell.length_c   1.000
_cell.angle_alpha   90.00
_cell.angle_beta   90.00
_cell.angle_gamma   90.00
#
_symmetry.space_group_name_H-M   'P 1'
#
loop_
_entity.id
_entity.type
_entity.pdbx_description
1 polymer ?
#
loop_
_entity_poly.entity_id
_entity_poly.type
_entity_poly.pdbx_seq_one_letter_code
_entity_poly.pdbx_strand_id
1 'polypeptide(L)'
;MEVLQTILMVIGAITLFWLAVKLAKGCLWLLGELFEAGFRNRYPGDFMMHFGWIVSEMETRGYVQANMMDAGSEYPGLLMKNGETGGEMEIRLHAPLLSDKGYSIIVSNHINHTAIVMQDSASDENQRLLRKFLE
;
A
#
# COMPACT_ATOMS: atom_id res chain seq x y z
N MET A 1 53.47 -27.57 4.18
CA MET A 1 52.27 -27.93 4.92
C MET A 1 51.54 -26.70 5.49
N GLU A 2 52.26 -25.78 6.12
CA GLU A 2 51.63 -24.56 6.67
C GLU A 2 50.94 -23.66 5.60
N VAL A 3 51.57 -23.54 4.43
CA VAL A 3 51.01 -22.76 3.31
C VAL A 3 49.70 -23.38 2.83
N LEU A 4 49.63 -24.71 2.74
CA LEU A 4 48.41 -25.39 2.30
C LEU A 4 47.27 -25.22 3.30
N GLN A 5 47.57 -25.30 4.61
CA GLN A 5 46.58 -25.06 5.66
C GLN A 5 46.06 -23.62 5.62
N THR A 6 46.93 -22.64 5.41
CA THR A 6 46.55 -21.24 5.31
C THR A 6 45.62 -21.01 4.10
N ILE A 7 45.96 -21.60 2.96
CA ILE A 7 45.13 -21.51 1.75
C ILE A 7 43.75 -22.15 1.98
N LEU A 8 43.67 -23.29 2.60
CA LEU A 8 42.42 -23.96 2.93
C LEU A 8 41.58 -23.14 3.90
N MET A 9 42.20 -22.52 4.90
CA MET A 9 41.50 -21.64 5.84
C MET A 9 40.93 -20.42 5.16
N VAL A 10 41.67 -19.79 4.25
CA VAL A 10 41.20 -18.61 3.48
C VAL A 10 40.07 -19.00 2.56
N ILE A 11 40.14 -20.11 1.85
CA ILE A 11 39.07 -20.60 0.98
C ILE A 11 37.83 -20.92 1.81
N GLY A 12 37.97 -21.56 2.95
CA GLY A 12 36.90 -21.88 3.86
C GLY A 12 36.19 -20.61 4.40
N ALA A 13 36.97 -19.60 4.79
CA ALA A 13 36.45 -18.32 5.28
C ALA A 13 35.67 -17.57 4.19
N ILE A 14 36.19 -17.54 2.97
CA ILE A 14 35.49 -16.91 1.83
C ILE A 14 34.22 -17.67 1.53
N THR A 15 34.24 -18.99 1.52
CA THR A 15 33.04 -19.81 1.29
C THR A 15 31.98 -19.60 2.36
N LEU A 16 32.37 -19.55 3.63
CA LEU A 16 31.45 -19.29 4.75
C LEU A 16 30.86 -17.90 4.66
N PHE A 17 31.66 -16.89 4.34
CA PHE A 17 31.18 -15.52 4.16
C PHE A 17 30.16 -15.43 3.02
N TRP A 18 30.46 -16.07 1.90
CA TRP A 18 29.56 -16.09 0.75
C TRP A 18 28.24 -16.80 1.08
N LEU A 19 28.30 -17.93 1.81
CA LEU A 19 27.11 -18.63 2.30
C LEU A 19 26.30 -17.75 3.25
N ALA A 20 26.95 -17.06 4.18
CA ALA A 20 26.29 -16.14 5.11
C ALA A 20 25.57 -15.01 4.38
N VAL A 21 26.19 -14.42 3.35
CA VAL A 21 25.57 -13.39 2.52
C VAL A 21 24.35 -13.92 1.77
N LYS A 22 24.43 -15.12 1.21
CA LYS A 22 23.29 -15.76 0.54
C LYS A 22 22.14 -16.05 1.49
N LEU A 23 22.45 -16.55 2.68
CA LEU A 23 21.44 -16.81 3.70
C LEU A 23 20.76 -15.51 4.16
N ALA A 24 21.55 -14.45 4.37
CA ALA A 24 21.01 -13.15 4.74
C ALA A 24 20.07 -12.59 3.66
N LYS A 25 20.47 -12.68 2.39
CA LYS A 25 19.61 -12.28 1.26
C LYS A 25 18.32 -13.09 1.18
N GLY A 26 18.44 -14.41 1.38
CA GLY A 26 17.28 -15.31 1.40
C GLY A 26 16.31 -14.98 2.52
N CYS A 27 16.83 -14.70 3.73
CA CYS A 27 16.02 -14.29 4.87
C CYS A 27 15.32 -12.95 4.63
N LEU A 28 16.02 -11.96 4.06
CA LEU A 28 15.43 -10.66 3.73
C LEU A 28 14.35 -10.81 2.67
N TRP A 29 14.57 -11.62 1.66
CA TRP A 29 13.57 -11.91 0.63
C TRP A 29 12.32 -12.57 1.24
N LEU A 30 12.53 -13.58 2.11
CA LEU A 30 11.44 -14.27 2.78
C LEU A 30 10.64 -13.34 3.69
N LEU A 31 11.32 -12.47 4.44
CA LEU A 31 10.67 -11.45 5.27
C LEU A 31 9.84 -10.49 4.41
N GLY A 32 10.38 -10.04 3.28
CA GLY A 32 9.66 -9.20 2.33
C GLY A 32 8.40 -9.87 1.81
N GLU A 33 8.49 -11.15 1.44
CA GLU A 33 7.35 -11.95 0.99
C GLU A 33 6.29 -12.11 2.10
N LEU A 34 6.72 -12.36 3.33
CA LEU A 34 5.80 -12.48 4.47
C LEU A 34 5.10 -11.15 4.77
N PHE A 35 5.81 -10.04 4.70
CA PHE A 35 5.22 -8.71 4.86
C PHE A 35 4.19 -8.42 3.76
N GLU A 36 4.54 -8.66 2.51
CA GLU A 36 3.60 -8.50 1.40
C GLU A 36 2.38 -9.41 1.53
N ALA A 37 2.57 -10.67 1.90
CA ALA A 37 1.47 -11.59 2.13
C ALA A 37 0.57 -11.12 3.29
N GLY A 38 1.15 -10.59 4.36
CA GLY A 38 0.41 -9.99 5.46
C GLY A 38 -0.44 -8.82 5.01
N PHE A 39 0.12 -7.94 4.19
CA PHE A 39 -0.62 -6.83 3.60
C PHE A 39 -1.72 -7.30 2.65
N ARG A 40 -1.42 -8.22 1.74
CA ARG A 40 -2.42 -8.78 0.81
C ARG A 40 -3.59 -9.42 1.53
N ASN A 41 -3.35 -10.16 2.60
CA ASN A 41 -4.40 -10.78 3.39
C ASN A 41 -5.23 -9.75 4.16
N ARG A 42 -4.65 -8.64 4.52
CA ARG A 42 -5.30 -7.58 5.29
C ARG A 42 -6.22 -6.72 4.42
N TYR A 43 -5.75 -6.36 3.21
CA TYR A 43 -6.45 -5.42 2.35
C TYR A 43 -7.71 -5.94 1.65
N PRO A 44 -7.77 -7.15 1.09
CA PRO A 44 -8.96 -7.56 0.34
C PRO A 44 -10.24 -7.63 1.16
N GLY A 45 -10.14 -7.98 2.45
CA GLY A 45 -11.31 -8.05 3.33
C GLY A 45 -11.70 -6.69 3.91
N ASP A 46 -10.70 -5.85 4.19
CA ASP A 46 -10.89 -4.59 4.92
C ASP A 46 -11.09 -3.38 4.01
N PHE A 47 -10.79 -3.50 2.72
CA PHE A 47 -10.82 -2.39 1.77
C PHE A 47 -12.16 -1.65 1.77
N MET A 48 -13.26 -2.37 1.65
CA MET A 48 -14.60 -1.76 1.65
C MET A 48 -15.02 -1.27 3.04
N MET A 49 -14.49 -1.85 4.10
CA MET A 49 -14.73 -1.34 5.46
C MET A 49 -14.13 0.05 5.65
N HIS A 50 -12.93 0.28 5.13
CA HIS A 50 -12.27 1.58 5.21
C HIS A 50 -12.85 2.62 4.26
N PHE A 51 -13.25 2.20 3.06
CA PHE A 51 -13.66 3.10 1.99
C PHE A 51 -15.18 3.17 1.76
N GLY A 52 -15.94 2.29 2.39
CA GLY A 52 -17.38 2.19 2.14
C GLY A 52 -18.12 3.51 2.29
N TRP A 53 -17.81 4.29 3.30
CA TRP A 53 -18.44 5.59 3.53
C TRP A 53 -18.06 6.64 2.48
N ILE A 54 -16.81 6.59 1.97
CA ILE A 54 -16.33 7.47 0.91
C ILE A 54 -17.01 7.11 -0.42
N VAL A 55 -17.05 5.82 -0.73
CA VAL A 55 -17.71 5.31 -1.94
C VAL A 55 -19.19 5.68 -1.93
N SER A 56 -19.90 5.53 -0.81
CA SER A 56 -21.29 5.92 -0.67
C SER A 56 -21.50 7.42 -0.94
N GLU A 57 -20.65 8.27 -0.38
CA GLU A 57 -20.74 9.71 -0.61
C GLU A 57 -20.49 10.08 -2.07
N MET A 58 -19.56 9.42 -2.73
CA MET A 58 -19.30 9.62 -4.15
C MET A 58 -20.44 9.10 -5.03
N GLU A 59 -21.04 7.96 -4.69
CA GLU A 59 -22.19 7.41 -5.42
C GLU A 59 -23.38 8.33 -5.38
N THR A 60 -23.62 9.03 -4.27
CA THR A 60 -24.70 10.04 -4.19
C THR A 60 -24.48 11.21 -5.14
N ARG A 61 -23.27 11.42 -5.61
CA ARG A 61 -22.90 12.49 -6.55
C ARG A 61 -22.74 12.01 -7.99
N GLY A 62 -23.13 10.77 -8.29
CA GLY A 62 -23.09 10.21 -9.64
C GLY A 62 -21.82 9.47 -9.99
N TYR A 63 -20.89 9.29 -9.08
CA TYR A 63 -19.70 8.47 -9.30
C TYR A 63 -20.03 6.99 -9.18
N VAL A 64 -19.39 6.18 -10.01
CA VAL A 64 -19.51 4.73 -9.98
C VAL A 64 -18.11 4.10 -9.89
N GLN A 65 -18.04 2.94 -9.30
CA GLN A 65 -16.79 2.18 -9.23
C GLN A 65 -16.40 1.72 -10.63
N ALA A 66 -15.22 2.13 -11.08
CA ALA A 66 -14.75 1.80 -12.41
C ALA A 66 -13.72 0.67 -12.39
N ASN A 67 -12.70 0.74 -11.53
CA ASN A 67 -11.64 -0.25 -11.51
C ASN A 67 -10.89 -0.24 -10.17
N MET A 68 -10.43 -1.42 -9.77
CA MET A 68 -9.45 -1.55 -8.69
C MET A 68 -8.06 -1.32 -9.26
N MET A 69 -7.32 -0.39 -8.67
CA MET A 69 -5.95 -0.06 -9.07
C MET A 69 -4.97 -0.73 -8.12
N ASP A 70 -3.91 -1.30 -8.66
CA ASP A 70 -2.83 -1.89 -7.89
C ASP A 70 -3.30 -2.92 -6.86
N ALA A 71 -4.31 -3.72 -7.23
CA ALA A 71 -4.80 -4.81 -6.38
C ALA A 71 -3.66 -5.78 -6.07
N GLY A 72 -3.42 -6.02 -4.78
CA GLY A 72 -2.30 -6.84 -4.32
C GLY A 72 -0.99 -6.07 -4.13
N SER A 73 -0.95 -4.77 -4.40
CA SER A 73 0.18 -3.92 -4.06
C SER A 73 0.07 -3.42 -2.61
N GLU A 74 1.13 -2.77 -2.16
CA GLU A 74 1.20 -2.14 -0.83
C GLU A 74 0.19 -0.98 -0.68
N TYR A 75 -0.21 -0.37 -1.79
CA TYR A 75 -1.12 0.78 -1.83
C TYR A 75 -2.26 0.53 -2.83
N PRO A 76 -3.25 -0.32 -2.46
CA PRO A 76 -4.39 -0.55 -3.34
C PRO A 76 -5.22 0.72 -3.50
N GLY A 77 -5.79 0.92 -4.67
CA GLY A 77 -6.62 2.06 -4.99
C GLY A 77 -7.93 1.66 -5.67
N LEU A 78 -8.91 2.51 -5.58
CA LEU A 78 -10.18 2.39 -6.29
C LEU A 78 -10.40 3.61 -7.16
N LEU A 79 -10.62 3.39 -8.45
CA LEU A 79 -10.96 4.45 -9.38
C LEU A 79 -12.47 4.60 -9.47
N MET A 80 -12.96 5.82 -9.25
CA MET A 80 -14.36 6.19 -9.39
C MET A 80 -14.52 7.13 -10.59
N LYS A 81 -15.51 6.87 -11.42
CA LYS A 81 -15.79 7.69 -12.60
C LYS A 81 -17.20 8.23 -12.55
N ASN A 82 -17.36 9.49 -12.97
CA ASN A 82 -18.66 10.11 -13.12
C ASN A 82 -18.99 10.23 -14.60
N GLY A 83 -20.01 9.50 -15.05
CA GLY A 83 -20.45 9.51 -16.45
C GLY A 83 -21.08 10.81 -16.91
N GLU A 84 -21.62 11.61 -15.99
CA GLU A 84 -22.28 12.88 -16.31
C GLU A 84 -21.28 14.02 -16.47
N THR A 85 -20.30 14.11 -15.58
CA THR A 85 -19.31 15.20 -15.57
C THR A 85 -17.99 14.83 -16.22
N GLY A 86 -17.74 13.54 -16.47
CA GLY A 86 -16.46 13.04 -16.91
C GLY A 86 -15.40 13.02 -15.82
N GLY A 87 -15.78 13.28 -14.58
CA GLY A 87 -14.85 13.33 -13.45
C GLY A 87 -14.23 11.96 -13.13
N GLU A 88 -12.97 11.97 -12.75
CA GLU A 88 -12.27 10.78 -12.28
C GLU A 88 -11.65 11.06 -10.91
N MET A 89 -11.98 10.20 -9.95
CA MET A 89 -11.48 10.27 -8.59
C MET A 89 -10.81 8.96 -8.22
N GLU A 90 -9.71 9.03 -7.51
CA GLU A 90 -8.99 7.86 -7.01
C GLU A 90 -9.02 7.88 -5.49
N ILE A 91 -9.40 6.76 -4.89
CA ILE A 91 -9.31 6.53 -3.45
C ILE A 91 -8.17 5.55 -3.22
N ARG A 92 -7.18 5.95 -2.45
CA ARG A 92 -6.01 5.11 -2.16
C ARG A 92 -5.78 5.01 -0.68
N LEU A 93 -5.54 3.79 -0.21
CA LEU A 93 -5.18 3.52 1.16
C LEU A 93 -3.67 3.55 1.31
N HIS A 94 -3.18 4.32 2.26
CA HIS A 94 -1.77 4.37 2.60
C HIS A 94 -1.58 3.88 4.03
N ALA A 95 -0.83 2.81 4.18
CA ALA A 95 -0.52 2.23 5.48
C ALA A 95 0.99 2.20 5.66
N PRO A 96 1.57 3.15 6.42
CA PRO A 96 3.00 3.10 6.70
C PRO A 96 3.33 1.87 7.55
N LEU A 97 4.37 1.17 7.18
CA LEU A 97 4.77 -0.13 7.75
C LEU A 97 5.04 -0.09 9.25
N LEU A 98 5.43 1.05 9.78
CA LEU A 98 5.88 1.22 11.16
C LEU A 98 5.07 2.25 11.94
N SER A 99 3.88 2.59 11.46
CA SER A 99 3.04 3.58 12.14
C SER A 99 1.95 2.91 12.97
N ASP A 100 1.88 3.24 14.25
CA ASP A 100 0.79 2.85 15.14
C ASP A 100 -0.49 3.67 14.91
N LYS A 101 -0.44 4.68 14.04
CA LYS A 101 -1.53 5.64 13.83
C LYS A 101 -2.61 5.17 12.86
N GLY A 102 -2.54 3.93 12.38
CA GLY A 102 -3.53 3.39 11.46
C GLY A 102 -3.30 3.83 10.01
N TYR A 103 -4.34 3.72 9.22
CA TYR A 103 -4.29 3.99 7.80
C TYR A 103 -4.60 5.45 7.49
N SER A 104 -3.97 5.98 6.45
CA SER A 104 -4.36 7.25 5.84
C SER A 104 -5.08 6.96 4.52
N ILE A 105 -6.11 7.76 4.22
CA ILE A 105 -6.88 7.64 2.99
C ILE A 105 -6.58 8.87 2.15
N ILE A 106 -6.15 8.65 0.92
CA ILE A 106 -5.87 9.71 -0.04
C ILE A 106 -6.95 9.69 -1.11
N VAL A 107 -7.68 10.78 -1.25
CA VAL A 107 -8.66 10.95 -2.33
C VAL A 107 -8.12 11.99 -3.30
N SER A 108 -7.89 11.58 -4.53
CA SER A 108 -7.28 12.41 -5.57
C SER A 108 -8.27 12.67 -6.69
N ASN A 109 -8.31 13.91 -7.17
CA ASN A 109 -9.04 14.27 -8.38
C ASN A 109 -8.06 14.31 -9.55
N HIS A 110 -8.26 13.41 -10.53
CA HIS A 110 -7.35 13.26 -11.66
C HIS A 110 -7.49 14.38 -12.70
N ILE A 111 -8.60 15.13 -12.69
CA ILE A 111 -8.83 16.17 -13.67
C ILE A 111 -8.12 17.47 -13.28
N ASN A 112 -8.27 17.90 -12.04
CA ASN A 112 -7.65 19.14 -11.57
C ASN A 112 -6.36 18.92 -10.74
N HIS A 113 -5.94 17.67 -10.61
CA HIS A 113 -4.73 17.28 -9.87
C HIS A 113 -4.72 17.74 -8.41
N THR A 114 -5.88 17.78 -7.77
CA THR A 114 -6.00 18.06 -6.34
C THR A 114 -6.19 16.77 -5.57
N ALA A 115 -5.78 16.78 -4.30
CA ALA A 115 -5.91 15.62 -3.44
C ALA A 115 -6.12 16.06 -1.99
N ILE A 116 -6.82 15.22 -1.23
CA ILE A 116 -6.94 15.37 0.22
C ILE A 116 -6.44 14.09 0.90
N VAL A 117 -5.89 14.25 2.10
CA VAL A 117 -5.44 13.15 2.94
C VAL A 117 -6.27 13.16 4.22
N MET A 118 -6.86 12.01 4.55
CA MET A 118 -7.67 11.85 5.75
C MET A 118 -7.15 10.67 6.56
N GLN A 119 -7.37 10.69 7.86
CA GLN A 119 -7.17 9.49 8.66
C GLN A 119 -8.32 8.51 8.46
N ASP A 120 -8.06 7.24 8.68
CA ASP A 120 -9.04 6.17 8.49
C ASP A 120 -10.11 6.23 9.58
N SER A 121 -11.03 7.14 9.45
CA SER A 121 -12.22 7.18 10.29
C SER A 121 -13.34 7.94 9.56
N ALA A 122 -14.58 7.53 9.80
CA ALA A 122 -15.76 8.21 9.29
C ALA A 122 -16.22 9.33 10.22
N SER A 123 -15.28 10.07 10.82
CA SER A 123 -15.59 11.19 11.72
C SER A 123 -16.31 12.31 10.99
N ASP A 124 -17.05 13.14 11.72
CA ASP A 124 -17.77 14.28 11.15
C ASP A 124 -16.83 15.25 10.45
N GLU A 125 -15.62 15.42 10.96
CA GLU A 125 -14.60 16.25 10.36
C GLU A 125 -14.14 15.72 9.01
N ASN A 126 -13.88 14.41 8.90
CA ASN A 126 -13.49 13.77 7.66
C ASN A 126 -14.64 13.80 6.64
N GLN A 127 -15.87 13.59 7.08
CA GLN A 127 -17.04 13.69 6.20
C GLN A 127 -17.20 15.11 5.64
N ARG A 128 -17.02 16.13 6.45
CA ARG A 128 -17.06 17.53 6.01
C ARG A 128 -15.95 17.83 5.01
N LEU A 129 -14.74 17.36 5.28
CA LEU A 129 -13.60 17.55 4.40
C LEU A 129 -13.83 16.90 3.04
N LEU A 130 -14.36 15.69 3.02
CA LEU A 130 -14.68 14.97 1.80
C LEU A 130 -15.79 15.69 1.00
N ARG A 131 -16.86 16.11 1.67
CA ARG A 131 -17.95 16.84 1.00
C ARG A 131 -17.46 18.13 0.37
N LYS A 132 -16.64 18.88 1.08
CA LYS A 132 -16.05 20.11 0.56
C LYS A 132 -15.15 19.84 -0.65
N PHE A 133 -14.40 18.78 -0.61
CA PHE A 133 -13.53 18.38 -1.71
C PHE A 133 -14.31 17.96 -2.95
N LEU A 134 -15.45 17.30 -2.77
CA LEU A 134 -16.31 16.84 -3.87
C LEU A 134 -17.16 17.95 -4.49
N GLU A 135 -17.31 19.09 -3.81
CA GLU A 135 -17.94 20.27 -4.40
C GLU A 135 -17.02 20.89 -5.45
#